data_35c36243572c8dee19791d3d0ee88888
#
_entry.id   35c36243572c8dee19791d3d0ee88888
#
_cell.length_a   1.000
_cell.length_b   1.000
_cell.length_c   1.000
_cell.angle_alpha   90.00
_cell.angle_beta   90.00
_cell.angle_gamma   90.00
#
_symmetry.space_group_name_H-M   'P 1'
#
loop_
_entity.id
_entity.type
_entity.pdbx_description
1 polymer ?
#
loop_
_entity_poly.entity_id
_entity_poly.type
_entity_poly.pdbx_seq_one_letter_code
_entity_poly.pdbx_strand_id
1 'polypeptide(L)'
;MTSAATRSTALALSVRVFASFDLAVTGCLAIPPLARVFIQLLFAGDAALGLGSLRVEFQPLHWLFVNLAGVLGVLWAVARLRTPTPELALLDVGGRLAVAALILYATAAEGMTPLLHVFVASELGGAVTQYWAVRRAWPVPTE
;
A
#
# COMPACT_ATOMS: atom_id res chain seq x y z
N MET A 1 4.10 31.81 8.03
CA MET A 1 2.83 31.18 8.46
C MET A 1 2.12 30.61 7.24
N THR A 2 2.10 29.30 7.06
CA THR A 2 1.33 28.62 5.97
C THR A 2 -0.15 28.68 6.30
N SER A 3 -0.98 29.10 5.34
CA SER A 3 -2.43 29.22 5.51
C SER A 3 -3.07 27.83 5.77
N ALA A 4 -4.19 27.80 6.50
CA ALA A 4 -4.95 26.57 6.76
C ALA A 4 -5.35 25.87 5.44
N ALA A 5 -5.67 26.64 4.41
CA ALA A 5 -5.98 26.12 3.06
C ALA A 5 -4.80 25.34 2.45
N THR A 6 -3.57 25.84 2.57
CA THR A 6 -2.37 25.18 2.05
C THR A 6 -2.12 23.83 2.76
N ARG A 7 -2.37 23.76 4.07
CA ARG A 7 -2.21 22.54 4.88
C ARG A 7 -3.23 21.48 4.52
N SER A 8 -4.49 21.85 4.33
CA SER A 8 -5.56 20.94 3.88
C SER A 8 -5.28 20.41 2.48
N THR A 9 -4.77 21.23 1.57
CA THR A 9 -4.39 20.82 0.22
C THR A 9 -3.24 19.81 0.23
N ALA A 10 -2.21 20.00 1.08
CA ALA A 10 -1.08 19.08 1.19
C ALA A 10 -1.52 17.70 1.71
N LEU A 11 -2.42 17.66 2.69
CA LEU A 11 -2.99 16.39 3.18
C LEU A 11 -3.76 15.68 2.06
N ALA A 12 -4.68 16.38 1.41
CA ALA A 12 -5.48 15.80 0.32
C ALA A 12 -4.61 15.28 -0.82
N LEU A 13 -3.54 16.01 -1.17
CA LEU A 13 -2.61 15.59 -2.21
C LEU A 13 -1.84 14.31 -1.82
N SER A 14 -1.28 14.25 -0.61
CA SER A 14 -0.55 13.07 -0.13
C SER A 14 -1.44 11.83 -0.11
N VAL A 15 -2.66 11.94 0.43
CA VAL A 15 -3.64 10.84 0.44
C VAL A 15 -3.98 10.40 -0.98
N ARG A 16 -4.25 11.34 -1.90
CA ARG A 16 -4.62 11.01 -3.29
C ARG A 16 -3.49 10.31 -4.03
N VAL A 17 -2.25 10.76 -3.91
CA VAL A 17 -1.10 10.14 -4.58
C VAL A 17 -0.97 8.67 -4.18
N PHE A 18 -0.89 8.39 -2.88
CA PHE A 18 -0.74 7.02 -2.40
C PHE A 18 -1.98 6.16 -2.63
N ALA A 19 -3.19 6.71 -2.46
CA ALA A 19 -4.42 5.99 -2.76
C ALA A 19 -4.55 5.64 -4.25
N SER A 20 -4.07 6.49 -5.17
CA SER A 20 -4.06 6.17 -6.60
C SER A 20 -3.06 5.07 -6.94
N PHE A 21 -1.88 5.07 -6.30
CA PHE A 21 -0.91 4.00 -6.43
C PHE A 21 -1.48 2.66 -5.92
N ASP A 22 -2.07 2.68 -4.71
CA ASP A 22 -2.70 1.49 -4.13
C ASP A 22 -3.84 0.97 -5.01
N LEU A 23 -4.66 1.88 -5.57
CA LEU A 23 -5.73 1.51 -6.48
C LEU A 23 -5.19 0.80 -7.73
N ALA A 24 -4.08 1.26 -8.30
CA ALA A 24 -3.47 0.62 -9.46
C ALA A 24 -2.97 -0.80 -9.13
N VAL A 25 -2.24 -0.95 -8.02
CA VAL A 25 -1.70 -2.25 -7.59
C VAL A 25 -2.81 -3.22 -7.19
N THR A 26 -3.72 -2.77 -6.30
CA THR A 26 -4.80 -3.64 -5.81
C THR A 26 -5.86 -3.92 -6.87
N GLY A 27 -6.05 -2.99 -7.81
CA GLY A 27 -6.89 -3.21 -9.00
C GLY A 27 -6.40 -4.35 -9.87
N CYS A 28 -5.09 -4.48 -10.07
CA CYS A 28 -4.50 -5.64 -10.75
C CYS A 28 -4.78 -6.93 -9.97
N LEU A 29 -4.70 -6.91 -8.64
CA LEU A 29 -4.96 -8.09 -7.81
C LEU A 29 -6.44 -8.45 -7.74
N ALA A 30 -7.35 -7.47 -7.85
CA ALA A 30 -8.79 -7.70 -7.80
C ALA A 30 -9.34 -8.45 -9.02
N ILE A 31 -8.64 -8.39 -10.15
CA ILE A 31 -9.09 -9.00 -11.43
C ILE A 31 -8.31 -10.29 -11.65
N PRO A 32 -8.96 -11.49 -11.61
CA PRO A 32 -8.28 -12.77 -11.63
C PRO A 32 -7.20 -12.97 -12.70
N PRO A 33 -7.42 -12.65 -14.00
CA PRO A 33 -6.37 -12.78 -14.99
C PRO A 33 -5.20 -11.83 -14.79
N LEU A 34 -5.45 -10.59 -14.34
CA LEU A 34 -4.40 -9.60 -14.08
C LEU A 34 -3.58 -9.98 -12.84
N ALA A 35 -4.22 -10.52 -11.79
CA ALA A 35 -3.54 -11.00 -10.61
C ALA A 35 -2.51 -12.11 -10.96
N ARG A 36 -2.89 -13.04 -11.85
CA ARG A 36 -1.97 -14.08 -12.33
C ARG A 36 -0.77 -13.48 -13.06
N VAL A 37 -1.01 -12.55 -13.98
CA VAL A 37 0.08 -11.88 -14.71
C VAL A 37 0.98 -11.12 -13.74
N PHE A 38 0.42 -10.37 -12.80
CA PHE A 38 1.19 -9.60 -11.81
C PHE A 38 2.11 -10.50 -10.98
N ILE A 39 1.60 -11.60 -10.43
CA ILE A 39 2.39 -12.56 -9.65
C ILE A 39 3.45 -13.25 -10.52
N GLN A 40 3.12 -13.60 -11.76
CA GLN A 40 4.10 -14.18 -12.70
C GLN A 40 5.24 -13.21 -13.03
N LEU A 41 4.95 -11.91 -13.17
CA LEU A 41 5.98 -10.88 -13.39
C LEU A 41 6.90 -10.73 -12.16
N LEU A 42 6.37 -10.83 -10.95
CA LEU A 42 7.20 -10.86 -9.73
C LEU A 42 8.16 -12.06 -9.73
N PHE A 43 7.67 -13.26 -10.05
CA PHE A 43 8.54 -14.44 -10.13
C PHE A 43 9.54 -14.38 -11.29
N ALA A 44 9.14 -13.78 -12.41
CA ALA A 44 10.05 -13.59 -13.54
C ALA A 44 11.18 -12.59 -13.19
N GLY A 45 10.84 -11.50 -12.49
CA GLY A 45 11.81 -10.54 -11.99
C GLY A 45 12.78 -11.15 -10.97
N ASP A 46 12.27 -11.96 -10.04
CA ASP A 46 13.06 -12.71 -9.07
C ASP A 46 14.09 -13.62 -9.77
N ALA A 47 13.64 -14.39 -10.76
CA ALA A 47 14.49 -15.28 -11.54
C ALA A 47 15.53 -14.50 -12.38
N ALA A 48 15.13 -13.38 -12.98
CA ALA A 48 16.04 -12.54 -13.79
C ALA A 48 17.15 -11.90 -12.95
N LEU A 49 16.86 -11.60 -11.68
CA LEU A 49 17.83 -11.04 -10.73
C LEU A 49 18.61 -12.10 -9.95
N GLY A 50 18.31 -13.39 -10.15
CA GLY A 50 19.00 -14.49 -9.48
C GLY A 50 18.79 -14.52 -7.95
N LEU A 51 17.64 -14.03 -7.46
CA LEU A 51 17.37 -13.91 -6.02
C LEU A 51 17.09 -15.25 -5.34
N GLY A 52 16.69 -16.28 -6.12
CA GLY A 52 16.56 -17.66 -5.65
C GLY A 52 15.43 -17.89 -4.66
N SER A 53 14.41 -17.06 -4.68
CA SER A 53 13.28 -17.15 -3.75
C SER A 53 12.43 -18.41 -3.98
N LEU A 54 11.74 -18.87 -2.92
CA LEU A 54 10.83 -20.00 -3.01
C LEU A 54 9.69 -19.70 -3.99
N ARG A 55 9.51 -20.59 -4.99
CA ARG A 55 8.36 -20.54 -5.88
C ARG A 55 7.21 -21.30 -5.24
N VAL A 56 6.12 -20.60 -4.98
CA VAL A 56 4.91 -21.15 -4.42
C VAL A 56 3.94 -21.50 -5.55
N GLU A 57 3.41 -22.72 -5.55
CA GLU A 57 2.28 -23.08 -6.41
C GLU A 57 0.97 -22.58 -5.82
N PHE A 58 0.31 -21.68 -6.55
CA PHE A 58 -0.95 -21.08 -6.11
C PHE A 58 -2.11 -22.06 -6.38
N GLN A 59 -2.71 -22.55 -5.32
CA GLN A 59 -3.95 -23.33 -5.35
C GLN A 59 -5.17 -22.40 -5.51
N PRO A 60 -6.36 -22.90 -5.90
CA PRO A 60 -7.55 -22.07 -6.08
C PRO A 60 -7.90 -21.19 -4.88
N LEU A 61 -7.69 -21.68 -3.67
CA LEU A 61 -7.93 -20.92 -2.44
C LEU A 61 -6.96 -19.73 -2.29
N HIS A 62 -5.70 -19.88 -2.66
CA HIS A 62 -4.74 -18.78 -2.66
C HIS A 62 -5.17 -17.68 -3.62
N TRP A 63 -5.62 -18.04 -4.84
CA TRP A 63 -6.14 -17.08 -5.81
C TRP A 63 -7.37 -16.34 -5.30
N LEU A 64 -8.27 -17.05 -4.61
CA LEU A 64 -9.43 -16.40 -3.99
C LEU A 64 -8.98 -15.32 -2.98
N PHE A 65 -8.03 -15.64 -2.08
CA PHE A 65 -7.53 -14.66 -1.12
C PHE A 65 -6.80 -13.49 -1.78
N VAL A 66 -6.01 -13.73 -2.82
CA VAL A 66 -5.36 -12.65 -3.59
C VAL A 66 -6.42 -11.70 -4.18
N ASN A 67 -7.45 -12.25 -4.81
CA ASN A 67 -8.50 -11.42 -5.41
C ASN A 67 -9.36 -10.71 -4.35
N LEU A 68 -9.68 -11.35 -3.23
CA LEU A 68 -10.37 -10.70 -2.11
C LEU A 68 -9.55 -9.55 -1.52
N ALA A 69 -8.26 -9.77 -1.29
CA ALA A 69 -7.36 -8.71 -0.84
C ALA A 69 -7.31 -7.55 -1.85
N GLY A 70 -7.27 -7.87 -3.15
CA GLY A 70 -7.36 -6.87 -4.22
C GLY A 70 -8.64 -6.04 -4.15
N VAL A 71 -9.80 -6.70 -4.03
CA VAL A 71 -11.11 -6.01 -3.90
C VAL A 71 -11.15 -5.11 -2.67
N LEU A 72 -10.71 -5.62 -1.50
CA LEU A 72 -10.67 -4.82 -0.27
C LEU A 72 -9.73 -3.62 -0.40
N GLY A 73 -8.57 -3.81 -1.03
CA GLY A 73 -7.63 -2.72 -1.31
C GLY A 73 -8.21 -1.66 -2.23
N VAL A 74 -8.94 -2.07 -3.28
CA VAL A 74 -9.67 -1.15 -4.18
C VAL A 74 -10.70 -0.34 -3.41
N LEU A 75 -11.53 -0.98 -2.59
CA LEU A 75 -12.55 -0.30 -1.79
C LEU A 75 -11.91 0.70 -0.82
N TRP A 76 -10.80 0.31 -0.18
CA TRP A 76 -10.05 1.17 0.72
C TRP A 76 -9.44 2.37 -0.01
N ALA A 77 -8.83 2.15 -1.17
CA ALA A 77 -8.26 3.23 -1.99
C ALA A 77 -9.33 4.22 -2.46
N VAL A 78 -10.49 3.71 -2.92
CA VAL A 78 -11.63 4.54 -3.34
C VAL A 78 -12.19 5.36 -2.17
N ALA A 79 -12.31 4.78 -0.98
CA ALA A 79 -12.75 5.51 0.22
C ALA A 79 -11.86 6.72 0.51
N ARG A 80 -10.52 6.53 0.48
CA ARG A 80 -9.55 7.61 0.69
C ARG A 80 -9.55 8.66 -0.42
N LEU A 81 -9.75 8.25 -1.66
CA LEU A 81 -9.86 9.20 -2.79
C LEU A 81 -11.09 10.09 -2.68
N ARG A 82 -12.21 9.54 -2.18
CA ARG A 82 -13.47 10.28 -2.04
C ARG A 82 -13.49 11.19 -0.82
N THR A 83 -12.94 10.74 0.29
CA THR A 83 -13.00 11.45 1.58
C THR A 83 -11.63 11.48 2.26
N PRO A 84 -10.69 12.34 1.79
CA PRO A 84 -9.35 12.44 2.34
C PRO A 84 -9.36 13.21 3.67
N THR A 85 -9.85 12.58 4.76
CA THR A 85 -9.87 13.18 6.10
C THR A 85 -8.62 12.83 6.90
N PRO A 86 -8.26 13.63 7.92
CA PRO A 86 -7.13 13.34 8.82
C PRO A 86 -7.25 12.01 9.53
N GLU A 87 -8.45 11.65 9.99
CA GLU A 87 -8.73 10.40 10.70
C GLU A 87 -8.49 9.19 9.79
N LEU A 88 -8.99 9.27 8.55
CA LEU A 88 -8.80 8.20 7.57
C LEU A 88 -7.32 8.08 7.16
N ALA A 89 -6.60 9.20 7.08
CA ALA A 89 -5.18 9.21 6.80
C ALA A 89 -4.36 8.59 7.95
N LEU A 90 -4.72 8.80 9.22
CA LEU A 90 -4.06 8.15 10.36
C LEU A 90 -4.34 6.66 10.39
N LEU A 91 -5.57 6.24 10.10
CA LEU A 91 -5.89 4.82 9.98
C LEU A 91 -5.09 4.16 8.86
N ASP A 92 -4.92 4.85 7.73
CA ASP A 92 -4.09 4.38 6.62
C ASP A 92 -2.61 4.27 7.00
N VAL A 93 -2.07 5.21 7.79
CA VAL A 93 -0.70 5.11 8.34
C VAL A 93 -0.52 3.80 9.12
N GLY A 94 -1.47 3.47 10.01
CA GLY A 94 -1.44 2.21 10.76
C GLY A 94 -1.50 0.98 9.84
N GLY A 95 -2.39 1.00 8.84
CA GLY A 95 -2.50 -0.06 7.83
C GLY A 95 -1.21 -0.28 7.04
N ARG A 96 -0.59 0.80 6.58
CA ARG A 96 0.68 0.76 5.84
C ARG A 96 1.81 0.18 6.67
N LEU A 97 1.93 0.57 7.94
CA LEU A 97 2.95 -0.01 8.83
C LEU A 97 2.72 -1.51 9.05
N ALA A 98 1.47 -1.94 9.19
CA ALA A 98 1.13 -3.35 9.31
C ALA A 98 1.48 -4.14 8.03
N VAL A 99 1.15 -3.59 6.85
CA VAL A 99 1.50 -4.22 5.55
C VAL A 99 3.01 -4.30 5.38
N ALA A 100 3.76 -3.23 5.67
CA ALA A 100 5.22 -3.24 5.62
C ALA A 100 5.81 -4.30 6.55
N ALA A 101 5.31 -4.42 7.78
CA ALA A 101 5.76 -5.44 8.74
C ALA A 101 5.47 -6.87 8.25
N LEU A 102 4.30 -7.12 7.67
CA LEU A 102 3.95 -8.43 7.09
C LEU A 102 4.86 -8.79 5.91
N ILE A 103 5.16 -7.84 5.03
CA ILE A 103 6.08 -8.09 3.91
C ILE A 103 7.49 -8.40 4.43
N LEU A 104 7.98 -7.64 5.41
CA LEU A 104 9.29 -7.87 6.02
C LEU A 104 9.35 -9.24 6.68
N TYR A 105 8.30 -9.64 7.39
CA TYR A 105 8.20 -10.98 7.98
C TYR A 105 8.25 -12.06 6.89
N ALA A 106 7.42 -11.94 5.85
CA ALA A 106 7.36 -12.92 4.78
C ALA A 106 8.69 -13.06 4.01
N THR A 107 9.40 -11.96 3.79
CA THR A 107 10.72 -12.00 3.14
C THR A 107 11.82 -12.54 4.04
N ALA A 108 11.80 -12.23 5.35
CA ALA A 108 12.84 -12.64 6.28
C ALA A 108 12.65 -14.06 6.83
N ALA A 109 11.41 -14.49 7.10
CA ALA A 109 11.11 -15.76 7.77
C ALA A 109 10.57 -16.85 6.83
N GLU A 110 9.92 -16.47 5.72
CA GLU A 110 9.24 -17.45 4.85
C GLU A 110 9.87 -17.55 3.44
N GLY A 111 11.00 -16.89 3.20
CA GLY A 111 11.74 -16.98 1.94
C GLY A 111 11.04 -16.37 0.73
N MET A 112 10.13 -15.41 0.96
CA MET A 112 9.50 -14.65 -0.13
C MET A 112 10.52 -13.75 -0.82
N THR A 113 10.24 -13.42 -2.09
CA THR A 113 11.16 -12.61 -2.90
C THR A 113 11.46 -11.23 -2.30
N PRO A 114 12.75 -10.84 -2.21
CA PRO A 114 13.15 -9.48 -1.78
C PRO A 114 12.62 -8.36 -2.68
N LEU A 115 12.14 -8.65 -3.90
CA LEU A 115 11.47 -7.65 -4.74
C LEU A 115 10.29 -6.98 -4.04
N LEU A 116 9.65 -7.66 -3.09
CA LEU A 116 8.58 -7.10 -2.29
C LEU A 116 9.02 -5.90 -1.42
N HIS A 117 10.32 -5.70 -1.20
CA HIS A 117 10.83 -4.51 -0.50
C HIS A 117 10.54 -3.20 -1.23
N VAL A 118 10.26 -3.23 -2.54
CA VAL A 118 9.75 -2.05 -3.25
C VAL A 118 8.42 -1.59 -2.66
N PHE A 119 7.55 -2.53 -2.30
CA PHE A 119 6.29 -2.21 -1.61
C PHE A 119 6.52 -1.75 -0.17
N VAL A 120 7.48 -2.35 0.56
CA VAL A 120 7.86 -1.83 1.89
C VAL A 120 8.28 -0.37 1.80
N ALA A 121 9.10 0.00 0.82
CA ALA A 121 9.52 1.38 0.63
C ALA A 121 8.33 2.31 0.32
N SER A 122 7.38 1.87 -0.51
CA SER A 122 6.16 2.65 -0.81
C SER A 122 5.26 2.78 0.42
N GLU A 123 5.09 1.72 1.22
CA GLU A 123 4.28 1.76 2.44
C GLU A 123 4.88 2.69 3.50
N LEU A 124 6.17 2.58 3.76
CA LEU A 124 6.87 3.46 4.70
C LEU A 124 6.87 4.92 4.21
N GLY A 125 7.12 5.14 2.92
CA GLY A 125 7.05 6.48 2.32
C GLY A 125 5.66 7.10 2.44
N GLY A 126 4.60 6.31 2.18
CA GLY A 126 3.21 6.70 2.36
C GLY A 126 2.88 7.01 3.81
N ALA A 127 3.27 6.14 4.74
CA ALA A 127 3.04 6.34 6.17
C ALA A 127 3.69 7.63 6.68
N VAL A 128 4.96 7.85 6.35
CA VAL A 128 5.71 9.04 6.77
C VAL A 128 5.08 10.32 6.21
N THR A 129 4.83 10.36 4.90
CA THR A 129 4.29 11.57 4.26
C THR A 129 2.88 11.91 4.74
N GLN A 130 2.00 10.91 4.92
CA GLN A 130 0.65 11.12 5.43
C GLN A 130 0.67 11.54 6.90
N TYR A 131 1.48 10.90 7.75
CA TYR A 131 1.64 11.28 9.14
C TYR A 131 2.07 12.75 9.29
N TRP A 132 3.10 13.16 8.53
CA TRP A 132 3.55 14.55 8.54
C TRP A 132 2.48 15.53 8.04
N ALA A 133 1.73 15.16 6.99
CA ALA A 133 0.65 15.97 6.47
C ALA A 133 -0.48 16.16 7.48
N VAL A 134 -0.86 15.07 8.19
CA VAL A 134 -1.86 15.13 9.27
C VAL A 134 -1.37 16.02 10.42
N ARG A 135 -0.14 15.79 10.90
CA ARG A 135 0.44 16.60 12.00
C ARG A 135 0.46 18.11 11.69
N ARG A 136 0.66 18.47 10.43
CA ARG A 136 0.62 19.86 9.99
C ARG A 136 -0.80 20.41 9.81
N ALA A 137 -1.77 19.53 9.47
CA ALA A 137 -3.16 19.92 9.25
C ALA A 137 -3.94 20.00 10.57
N TRP A 138 -3.57 19.21 11.59
CA TRP A 138 -4.25 19.18 12.88
C TRP A 138 -3.99 20.45 13.66
N PRO A 139 -5.04 21.20 14.05
CA PRO A 139 -4.85 22.37 14.89
C PRO A 139 -4.30 21.92 16.26
N VAL A 140 -3.17 22.47 16.68
CA VAL A 140 -2.71 22.35 18.07
C VAL A 140 -3.76 23.07 18.91
N PRO A 141 -4.36 22.44 19.93
CA PRO A 141 -5.23 23.14 20.87
C PRO A 141 -4.41 24.30 21.46
N THR A 142 -4.84 25.52 21.22
CA THR A 142 -4.36 26.68 21.98
C THR A 142 -5.06 26.62 23.31
N GLU A 143 -4.34 26.22 24.37
CA GLU A 143 -4.74 26.42 25.76
C GLU A 143 -4.89 27.89 26.08
#